data_7874c0449f6e7189bdcb4a2957e25d2b
#
_entry.id   7874c0449f6e7189bdcb4a2957e25d2b
#
_cell.length_a   1.000
_cell.length_b   1.000
_cell.length_c   1.000
_cell.angle_alpha   90.00
_cell.angle_beta   90.00
_cell.angle_gamma   90.00
#
_symmetry.space_group_name_H-M   'P 1'
#
loop_
_entity.id
_entity.type
_entity.pdbx_description
1 polymer ?
#
loop_
_entity_poly.entity_id
_entity_poly.type
_entity_poly.pdbx_seq_one_letter_code
_entity_poly.pdbx_strand_id
1 'polypeptide(L)'
;MDSFYIITNILKDKDYAVTDKICNYIEQKGKKWTLAKKDEEGHILPGTVPSDVECGLVLGGDGTLIRAIRDLEGEELPLLGINLGTLGYLAEVELKDYQYAIDRLCGEEHAAIELRMMLEGVAGDEKRDLAVNDIVLTREGNIRIVQFNVYVNGTLLNTYLADGVIIS
;
A
#
# COMPACT_ATOMS: atom_id res chain seq x y z
N MET A 1 16.03 -11.77 -5.31
CA MET A 1 16.10 -10.57 -4.46
C MET A 1 16.88 -10.88 -3.20
N ASP A 2 17.68 -9.93 -2.73
CA ASP A 2 18.64 -10.15 -1.65
C ASP A 2 18.40 -9.25 -0.42
N SER A 3 17.60 -8.20 -0.56
CA SER A 3 17.32 -7.25 0.52
C SER A 3 15.85 -6.82 0.54
N PHE A 4 15.24 -6.87 1.72
CA PHE A 4 13.81 -6.63 1.94
C PHE A 4 13.55 -5.49 2.92
N TYR A 5 12.52 -4.69 2.64
CA TYR A 5 12.03 -3.64 3.52
C TYR A 5 10.74 -4.09 4.19
N ILE A 6 10.74 -4.27 5.50
CA ILE A 6 9.62 -4.86 6.24
C ILE A 6 8.71 -3.76 6.80
N ILE A 7 7.45 -3.77 6.39
CA ILE A 7 6.44 -2.77 6.76
C ILE A 7 5.33 -3.46 7.54
N THR A 8 5.39 -3.42 8.87
CA THR A 8 4.45 -4.15 9.74
C THR A 8 3.31 -3.28 10.23
N ASN A 9 2.09 -3.83 10.23
CA ASN A 9 0.96 -3.26 10.94
C ASN A 9 0.99 -3.68 12.41
N ILE A 10 1.46 -2.81 13.29
CA ILE A 10 1.64 -3.07 14.72
C ILE A 10 0.31 -3.38 15.44
N LEU A 11 -0.84 -2.95 14.92
CA LEU A 11 -2.14 -3.28 15.50
C LEU A 11 -2.53 -4.75 15.28
N LYS A 12 -2.00 -5.36 14.21
CA LYS A 12 -2.23 -6.77 13.86
C LYS A 12 -1.11 -7.70 14.34
N ASP A 13 0.08 -7.16 14.56
CA ASP A 13 1.27 -7.88 15.04
C ASP A 13 1.93 -7.10 16.20
N LYS A 14 1.20 -7.04 17.34
CA LYS A 14 1.54 -6.17 18.49
C LYS A 14 2.91 -6.44 19.10
N ASP A 15 3.31 -7.71 19.10
CA ASP A 15 4.58 -8.15 19.71
C ASP A 15 5.64 -8.47 18.65
N TYR A 16 5.40 -8.07 17.39
CA TYR A 16 6.25 -8.40 16.24
C TYR A 16 6.50 -9.90 16.04
N ALA A 17 5.65 -10.76 16.61
CA ALA A 17 5.87 -12.22 16.58
C ALA A 17 5.84 -12.77 15.14
N VAL A 18 4.96 -12.27 14.28
CA VAL A 18 4.91 -12.66 12.87
C VAL A 18 6.06 -12.00 12.10
N THR A 19 6.34 -10.74 12.38
CA THR A 19 7.45 -10.00 11.80
C THR A 19 8.76 -10.71 12.07
N ASP A 20 9.05 -11.05 13.32
CA ASP A 20 10.27 -11.75 13.70
C ASP A 20 10.38 -13.13 13.03
N LYS A 21 9.27 -13.85 12.93
CA LYS A 21 9.22 -15.14 12.22
C LYS A 21 9.60 -14.99 10.75
N ILE A 22 9.11 -13.96 10.09
CA ILE A 22 9.39 -13.68 8.67
C ILE A 22 10.85 -13.21 8.51
N CYS A 23 11.32 -12.30 9.36
CA CYS A 23 12.69 -11.82 9.38
C CYS A 23 13.71 -12.96 9.59
N ASN A 24 13.47 -13.82 10.58
CA ASN A 24 14.30 -15.01 10.83
C ASN A 24 14.33 -15.94 9.60
N TYR A 25 13.21 -16.09 8.88
CA TYR A 25 13.16 -16.91 7.67
C TYR A 25 14.00 -16.30 6.55
N ILE A 26 13.94 -14.99 6.37
CA ILE A 26 14.76 -14.26 5.40
C ILE A 26 16.27 -14.44 5.72
N GLU A 27 16.65 -14.32 6.99
CA GLU A 27 18.03 -14.54 7.44
C GLU A 27 18.52 -15.98 7.21
N GLN A 28 17.66 -16.98 7.44
CA GLN A 28 17.97 -18.39 7.14
C GLN A 28 18.25 -18.63 5.65
N LYS A 29 17.70 -17.80 4.76
CA LYS A 29 18.01 -17.82 3.32
C LYS A 29 19.28 -17.03 2.97
N GLY A 30 19.98 -16.47 3.94
CA GLY A 30 21.18 -15.65 3.73
C GLY A 30 20.87 -14.27 3.13
N LYS A 31 19.61 -13.80 3.27
CA LYS A 31 19.13 -12.51 2.75
C LYS A 31 19.07 -11.46 3.85
N LYS A 32 18.96 -10.19 3.47
CA LYS A 32 18.93 -9.04 4.37
C LYS A 32 17.52 -8.50 4.52
N TRP A 33 17.27 -7.84 5.63
CA TRP A 33 16.05 -7.08 5.83
C TRP A 33 16.31 -5.83 6.66
N THR A 34 15.43 -4.85 6.51
CA THR A 34 15.39 -3.62 7.31
C THR A 34 13.95 -3.32 7.68
N LEU A 35 13.69 -3.07 8.95
CA LEU A 35 12.35 -2.68 9.41
C LEU A 35 12.08 -1.21 9.07
N ALA A 36 10.88 -0.93 8.56
CA ALA A 36 10.43 0.41 8.25
C ALA A 36 10.39 1.29 9.51
N LYS A 37 11.00 2.47 9.42
CA LYS A 37 10.89 3.49 10.47
C LYS A 37 9.59 4.24 10.27
N LYS A 38 8.81 4.38 11.34
CA LYS A 38 7.49 5.01 11.32
C LYS A 38 7.41 6.13 12.35
N ASP A 39 6.54 7.10 12.07
CA ASP A 39 6.12 8.10 13.04
C ASP A 39 5.08 7.56 14.04
N GLU A 40 4.59 8.42 14.93
CA GLU A 40 3.59 8.08 15.95
C GLU A 40 2.23 7.72 15.34
N GLU A 41 1.93 8.18 14.13
CA GLU A 41 0.68 7.90 13.38
C GLU A 41 0.80 6.62 12.54
N GLY A 42 2.00 6.04 12.46
CA GLY A 42 2.30 4.80 11.75
C GLY A 42 2.62 4.99 10.27
N HIS A 43 2.92 6.22 9.83
CA HIS A 43 3.43 6.52 8.49
C HIS A 43 4.92 6.23 8.39
N ILE A 44 5.37 5.76 7.24
CA ILE A 44 6.78 5.52 6.96
C ILE A 44 7.49 6.88 6.86
N LEU A 45 8.60 7.01 7.58
CA LEU A 45 9.39 8.25 7.54
C LEU A 45 10.05 8.43 6.17
N PRO A 46 9.86 9.57 5.49
CA PRO A 46 10.48 9.83 4.19
C PRO A 46 12.01 9.70 4.22
N GLY A 47 12.59 9.18 3.14
CA GLY A 47 14.03 9.04 3.00
C GLY A 47 14.67 8.00 3.93
N THR A 48 13.88 7.09 4.53
CA THR A 48 14.40 6.03 5.40
C THR A 48 14.49 4.67 4.71
N VAL A 49 14.06 4.57 3.46
CA VAL A 49 14.20 3.36 2.65
C VAL A 49 15.67 3.22 2.22
N PRO A 50 16.36 2.13 2.59
CA PRO A 50 17.73 1.93 2.15
C PRO A 50 17.81 1.73 0.63
N SER A 51 18.85 2.27 0.00
CA SER A 51 19.04 2.23 -1.44
C SER A 51 19.35 0.83 -2.01
N ASP A 52 19.69 -0.13 -1.14
CA ASP A 52 19.99 -1.52 -1.52
C ASP A 52 18.78 -2.46 -1.33
N VAL A 53 17.62 -1.93 -0.98
CA VAL A 53 16.38 -2.72 -0.84
C VAL A 53 15.77 -2.99 -2.23
N GLU A 54 15.36 -4.23 -2.45
CA GLU A 54 14.81 -4.68 -3.73
C GLU A 54 13.30 -4.95 -3.69
N CYS A 55 12.72 -5.15 -2.48
CA CYS A 55 11.30 -5.40 -2.31
C CYS A 55 10.82 -5.01 -0.92
N GLY A 56 9.65 -4.39 -0.83
CA GLY A 56 8.94 -4.15 0.41
C GLY A 56 7.97 -5.28 0.72
N LEU A 57 8.08 -5.90 1.92
CA LEU A 57 7.12 -6.87 2.43
C LEU A 57 6.18 -6.15 3.40
N VAL A 58 4.91 -6.06 3.04
CA VAL A 58 3.88 -5.36 3.81
C VAL A 58 3.07 -6.38 4.60
N LEU A 59 3.28 -6.40 5.92
CA LEU A 59 2.62 -7.31 6.85
C LEU A 59 1.36 -6.65 7.42
N GLY A 60 0.19 -7.01 6.89
CA GLY A 60 -1.05 -6.35 7.28
C GLY A 60 -2.27 -6.83 6.51
N GLY A 61 -3.02 -5.93 5.96
CA GLY A 61 -4.13 -6.13 5.04
C GLY A 61 -4.11 -5.01 4.00
N ASP A 62 -5.17 -4.93 3.18
CA ASP A 62 -5.25 -3.96 2.08
C ASP A 62 -5.01 -2.52 2.54
N GLY A 63 -5.61 -2.09 3.65
CA GLY A 63 -5.39 -0.74 4.19
C GLY A 63 -3.93 -0.46 4.58
N THR A 64 -3.18 -1.49 5.02
CA THR A 64 -1.75 -1.35 5.32
C THR A 64 -0.94 -1.20 4.03
N LEU A 65 -1.30 -1.98 3.00
CA LEU A 65 -0.64 -1.91 1.69
C LEU A 65 -0.91 -0.56 1.01
N ILE A 66 -2.16 -0.10 1.01
CA ILE A 66 -2.53 1.22 0.46
C ILE A 66 -1.75 2.34 1.15
N ARG A 67 -1.66 2.32 2.49
CA ARG A 67 -0.87 3.30 3.24
C ARG A 67 0.61 3.23 2.85
N ALA A 68 1.19 2.03 2.79
CA ALA A 68 2.58 1.86 2.40
C ALA A 68 2.87 2.41 1.00
N ILE A 69 1.98 2.18 0.03
CA ILE A 69 2.12 2.73 -1.32
C ILE A 69 2.13 4.26 -1.32
N ARG A 70 1.25 4.88 -0.53
CA ARG A 70 1.19 6.36 -0.39
C ARG A 70 2.43 6.92 0.29
N ASP A 71 2.88 6.29 1.39
CA ASP A 71 4.05 6.72 2.14
C ASP A 71 5.36 6.56 1.34
N LEU A 72 5.38 5.62 0.39
CA LEU A 72 6.52 5.33 -0.50
C LEU A 72 6.40 6.02 -1.86
N GLU A 73 5.61 7.09 -1.95
CA GLU A 73 5.51 7.87 -3.18
C GLU A 73 6.89 8.33 -3.66
N GLY A 74 7.20 8.02 -4.92
CA GLY A 74 8.49 8.35 -5.54
C GLY A 74 9.59 7.29 -5.36
N GLU A 75 9.35 6.27 -4.54
CA GLU A 75 10.24 5.11 -4.43
C GLU A 75 9.83 4.05 -5.48
N GLU A 76 10.74 3.64 -6.33
CA GLU A 76 10.51 2.56 -7.32
C GLU A 76 10.70 1.18 -6.65
N LEU A 77 9.98 0.93 -5.56
CA LEU A 77 10.10 -0.29 -4.78
C LEU A 77 8.90 -1.23 -5.01
N PRO A 78 9.10 -2.43 -5.58
CA PRO A 78 8.04 -3.43 -5.64
C PRO A 78 7.55 -3.82 -4.25
N LEU A 79 6.24 -3.96 -4.07
CA LEU A 79 5.64 -4.33 -2.80
C LEU A 79 4.93 -5.68 -2.89
N LEU A 80 5.09 -6.51 -1.86
CA LEU A 80 4.34 -7.75 -1.66
C LEU A 80 3.55 -7.66 -0.36
N GLY A 81 2.21 -7.78 -0.44
CA GLY A 81 1.33 -7.81 0.72
C GLY A 81 1.19 -9.23 1.29
N ILE A 82 1.54 -9.40 2.57
CA ILE A 82 1.28 -10.62 3.34
C ILE A 82 0.16 -10.34 4.33
N ASN A 83 -0.98 -11.00 4.14
CA ASN A 83 -2.19 -10.73 4.90
C ASN A 83 -2.13 -11.36 6.30
N LEU A 84 -2.28 -10.53 7.33
CA LEU A 84 -2.32 -10.94 8.74
C LEU A 84 -3.76 -11.12 9.28
N GLY A 85 -4.75 -11.18 8.43
CA GLY A 85 -6.15 -11.28 8.85
C GLY A 85 -7.04 -11.89 7.76
N THR A 86 -8.20 -11.28 7.55
CA THR A 86 -9.08 -11.69 6.43
C THR A 86 -8.44 -11.32 5.12
N LEU A 87 -8.40 -12.26 4.19
CA LEU A 87 -7.82 -12.05 2.85
C LEU A 87 -8.49 -10.85 2.18
N GLY A 88 -7.68 -9.94 1.69
CA GLY A 88 -8.10 -8.76 0.96
C GLY A 88 -7.98 -8.94 -0.55
N TYR A 89 -8.12 -7.84 -1.25
CA TYR A 89 -8.04 -7.78 -2.71
C TYR A 89 -6.62 -7.45 -3.20
N LEU A 90 -5.86 -6.73 -2.38
CA LEU A 90 -4.50 -6.25 -2.71
C LEU A 90 -3.41 -7.08 -2.03
N ALA A 91 -3.60 -7.47 -0.76
CA ALA A 91 -2.67 -8.31 -0.03
C ALA A 91 -3.01 -9.79 -0.30
N GLU A 92 -2.46 -10.35 -1.37
CA GLU A 92 -2.85 -11.64 -1.93
C GLU A 92 -2.20 -12.85 -1.24
N VAL A 93 -1.07 -12.66 -0.54
CA VAL A 93 -0.36 -13.75 0.12
C VAL A 93 -0.96 -13.98 1.51
N GLU A 94 -1.50 -15.17 1.76
CA GLU A 94 -1.91 -15.56 3.11
C GLU A 94 -0.68 -15.83 4.00
N LEU A 95 -0.82 -15.58 5.30
CA LEU A 95 0.28 -15.81 6.24
C LEU A 95 0.83 -17.24 6.19
N LYS A 96 -0.02 -18.24 5.94
CA LYS A 96 0.44 -19.65 5.83
C LYS A 96 1.41 -19.88 4.68
N ASP A 97 1.35 -19.06 3.63
CA ASP A 97 2.09 -19.20 2.36
C ASP A 97 3.31 -18.28 2.28
N TYR A 98 3.64 -17.52 3.35
CA TYR A 98 4.73 -16.55 3.34
C TYR A 98 6.09 -17.13 2.96
N GLN A 99 6.38 -18.37 3.38
CA GLN A 99 7.65 -19.04 3.05
C GLN A 99 7.77 -19.29 1.55
N TYR A 100 6.69 -19.81 0.95
CA TYR A 100 6.66 -20.03 -0.49
C TYR A 100 6.83 -18.71 -1.27
N ALA A 101 6.16 -17.64 -0.83
CA ALA A 101 6.30 -16.34 -1.47
C ALA A 101 7.72 -15.78 -1.36
N ILE A 102 8.35 -15.86 -0.17
CA ILE A 102 9.74 -15.42 0.02
C ILE A 102 10.71 -16.29 -0.80
N ASP A 103 10.51 -17.61 -0.85
CA ASP A 103 11.33 -18.50 -1.66
C ASP A 103 11.29 -18.13 -3.14
N ARG A 104 10.12 -17.75 -3.65
CA ARG A 104 9.97 -17.25 -5.03
C ARG A 104 10.71 -15.95 -5.25
N LEU A 105 10.65 -15.00 -4.30
CA LEU A 105 11.37 -13.74 -4.39
C LEU A 105 12.89 -13.91 -4.33
N CYS A 106 13.37 -14.87 -3.52
CA CYS A 106 14.80 -15.17 -3.36
C CYS A 106 15.37 -16.04 -4.49
N GLY A 107 14.53 -16.73 -5.25
CA GLY A 107 14.93 -17.65 -6.30
C GLY A 107 15.48 -16.97 -7.57
N GLU A 108 16.00 -17.79 -8.49
CA GLU A 108 16.48 -17.34 -9.80
C GLU A 108 15.32 -17.02 -10.76
N GLU A 109 14.14 -17.58 -10.53
CA GLU A 109 12.95 -17.25 -11.30
C GLU A 109 12.46 -15.86 -10.91
N HIS A 110 12.41 -14.96 -11.88
CA HIS A 110 11.90 -13.62 -11.65
C HIS A 110 10.43 -13.66 -11.19
N ALA A 111 10.16 -13.06 -10.05
CA ALA A 111 8.78 -12.81 -9.64
C ALA A 111 8.12 -11.88 -10.67
N ALA A 112 6.91 -12.20 -11.08
CA ALA A 112 6.15 -11.29 -11.94
C ALA A 112 5.79 -10.03 -11.14
N ILE A 113 6.18 -8.87 -11.64
CA ILE A 113 5.81 -7.57 -11.07
C ILE A 113 4.65 -7.03 -11.89
N GLU A 114 3.52 -6.78 -11.23
CA GLU A 114 2.37 -6.10 -11.82
C GLU A 114 2.50 -4.60 -11.60
N LEU A 115 2.41 -3.84 -12.69
CA LEU A 115 2.34 -2.37 -12.62
C LEU A 115 0.87 -1.97 -12.51
N ARG A 116 0.55 -1.19 -11.50
CA ARG A 116 -0.79 -0.66 -11.28
C ARG A 116 -0.83 0.85 -11.50
N MET A 117 -1.82 1.30 -12.26
CA MET A 117 -2.11 2.71 -12.44
C MET A 117 -2.64 3.29 -11.12
N MET A 118 -2.22 4.50 -10.81
CA MET A 118 -2.72 5.25 -9.66
C MET A 118 -3.51 6.47 -10.11
N LEU A 119 -4.48 6.87 -9.29
CA LEU A 119 -5.20 8.12 -9.46
C LEU A 119 -4.49 9.23 -8.69
N GLU A 120 -4.31 10.37 -9.32
CA GLU A 120 -3.92 11.61 -8.65
C GLU A 120 -5.14 12.52 -8.53
N GLY A 121 -5.48 12.92 -7.31
CA GLY A 121 -6.52 13.89 -7.01
C GLY A 121 -5.93 15.21 -6.56
N VAL A 122 -6.42 16.32 -7.11
CA VAL A 122 -6.06 17.67 -6.69
C VAL A 122 -7.32 18.40 -6.23
N ALA A 123 -7.35 18.83 -4.97
CA ALA A 123 -8.48 19.57 -4.41
C ALA A 123 -8.04 21.01 -4.07
N GLY A 124 -8.65 21.99 -4.75
CA GLY A 124 -8.24 23.39 -4.64
C GLY A 124 -6.82 23.62 -5.18
N ASP A 125 -6.12 24.60 -4.62
CA ASP A 125 -4.82 25.00 -5.15
C ASP A 125 -3.63 24.23 -4.56
N GLU A 126 -3.81 23.39 -3.52
CA GLU A 126 -2.67 22.88 -2.76
C GLU A 126 -2.78 21.41 -2.27
N LYS A 127 -3.96 20.79 -2.29
CA LYS A 127 -4.09 19.42 -1.78
C LYS A 127 -4.02 18.42 -2.92
N ARG A 128 -2.85 17.78 -3.03
CA ARG A 128 -2.62 16.63 -3.90
C ARG A 128 -2.69 15.35 -3.06
N ASP A 129 -3.37 14.34 -3.56
CA ASP A 129 -3.42 13.01 -2.96
C ASP A 129 -3.34 11.91 -4.02
N LEU A 130 -2.82 10.74 -3.65
CA LEU A 130 -2.69 9.59 -4.52
C LEU A 130 -3.57 8.44 -4.01
N ALA A 131 -4.24 7.77 -4.94
CA ALA A 131 -5.04 6.59 -4.66
C ALA A 131 -4.68 5.43 -5.58
N VAL A 132 -4.59 4.24 -4.99
CA VAL A 132 -4.37 2.97 -5.71
C VAL A 132 -5.69 2.43 -6.26
N ASN A 133 -6.79 2.65 -5.52
CA ASN A 133 -8.11 2.15 -5.87
C ASN A 133 -9.01 3.29 -6.36
N ASP A 134 -9.42 4.15 -5.43
CA ASP A 134 -10.44 5.15 -5.68
C ASP A 134 -10.22 6.42 -4.84
N ILE A 135 -10.72 7.53 -5.37
CA ILE A 135 -10.85 8.81 -4.66
C ILE A 135 -12.33 9.03 -4.38
N VAL A 136 -12.66 9.20 -3.11
CA VAL A 136 -14.02 9.40 -2.66
C VAL A 136 -14.23 10.86 -2.26
N LEU A 137 -15.18 11.53 -2.91
CA LEU A 137 -15.64 12.86 -2.55
C LEU A 137 -17.02 12.75 -1.91
N THR A 138 -17.12 13.08 -0.63
CA THR A 138 -18.38 13.09 0.09
C THR A 138 -18.68 14.49 0.60
N ARG A 139 -19.97 14.77 0.77
CA ARG A 139 -20.40 15.98 1.48
C ARG A 139 -19.99 15.94 2.96
N GLU A 140 -19.78 17.08 3.55
CA GLU A 140 -19.61 17.25 4.97
C GLU A 140 -20.92 17.80 5.61
N GLY A 141 -21.30 17.32 6.80
CA GLY A 141 -22.42 17.81 7.56
C GLY A 141 -23.78 17.17 7.23
N ASN A 142 -24.88 17.96 7.35
CA ASN A 142 -26.27 17.46 7.30
C ASN A 142 -26.66 16.78 5.99
N ILE A 143 -27.65 15.84 6.09
CA ILE A 143 -28.16 15.01 4.98
C ILE A 143 -28.80 15.87 3.88
N ARG A 144 -28.01 16.38 2.94
CA ARG A 144 -28.49 17.08 1.74
C ARG A 144 -27.80 16.50 0.52
N ILE A 145 -28.56 16.33 -0.55
CA ILE A 145 -28.05 15.99 -1.86
C ILE A 145 -27.26 17.20 -2.40
N VAL A 146 -26.07 16.94 -2.94
CA VAL A 146 -25.22 17.92 -3.62
C VAL A 146 -25.23 17.66 -5.11
N GLN A 147 -25.03 18.70 -5.90
CA GLN A 147 -24.90 18.59 -7.34
C GLN A 147 -23.42 18.46 -7.69
N PHE A 148 -23.09 17.38 -8.41
CA PHE A 148 -21.75 17.16 -8.99
C PHE A 148 -21.82 17.36 -10.51
N ASN A 149 -21.07 18.34 -11.03
CA ASN A 149 -20.88 18.51 -12.46
C ASN A 149 -19.54 17.85 -12.83
N VAL A 150 -19.59 16.77 -13.60
CA VAL A 150 -18.41 15.99 -13.99
C VAL A 150 -17.96 16.44 -15.39
N TYR A 151 -16.69 16.82 -15.49
CA TYR A 151 -16.06 17.24 -16.74
C TYR A 151 -14.93 16.28 -17.09
N VAL A 152 -14.80 15.96 -18.36
CA VAL A 152 -13.68 15.18 -18.91
C VAL A 152 -12.99 16.05 -19.97
N ASN A 153 -11.71 16.33 -19.76
CA ASN A 153 -10.92 17.20 -20.66
C ASN A 153 -11.60 18.56 -20.93
N GLY A 154 -12.21 19.15 -19.89
CA GLY A 154 -12.90 20.44 -19.99
C GLY A 154 -14.32 20.39 -20.57
N THR A 155 -14.80 19.22 -21.02
CA THR A 155 -16.16 19.05 -21.55
C THR A 155 -17.07 18.43 -20.49
N LEU A 156 -18.26 19.03 -20.28
CA LEU A 156 -19.26 18.50 -19.36
C LEU A 156 -19.70 17.11 -19.81
N LEU A 157 -19.44 16.11 -18.99
CA LEU A 157 -19.89 14.74 -19.22
C LEU A 157 -21.32 14.56 -18.73
N ASN A 158 -21.58 14.91 -17.46
CA ASN A 158 -22.90 14.78 -16.86
C ASN A 158 -22.99 15.57 -15.54
N THR A 159 -24.24 15.73 -15.07
CA THR A 159 -24.57 16.32 -13.78
C THR A 159 -25.31 15.30 -12.93
N TYR A 160 -24.82 15.05 -11.71
CA TYR A 160 -25.39 14.10 -10.78
C TYR A 160 -25.89 14.81 -9.51
N LEU A 161 -27.00 14.33 -8.96
CA LEU A 161 -27.49 14.70 -7.64
C LEU A 161 -27.23 13.51 -6.70
N ALA A 162 -26.28 13.65 -5.80
CA ALA A 162 -25.84 12.55 -4.93
C ALA A 162 -25.32 13.09 -3.58
N ASP A 163 -25.03 12.22 -2.66
CA ASP A 163 -24.36 12.54 -1.40
C ASP A 163 -22.82 12.43 -1.51
N GLY A 164 -22.32 11.87 -2.59
CA GLY A 164 -20.92 11.74 -2.90
C GLY A 164 -20.68 11.21 -4.30
N VAL A 165 -19.41 11.15 -4.71
CA VAL A 165 -18.93 10.54 -5.95
C VAL A 165 -17.66 9.76 -5.68
N ILE A 166 -17.52 8.61 -6.34
CA ILE A 166 -16.33 7.76 -6.31
C ILE A 166 -15.73 7.77 -7.71
N ILE A 167 -14.43 8.01 -7.78
CA ILE A 167 -13.63 8.02 -9.01
C ILE A 167 -12.62 6.89 -8.86
N SER A 168 -12.68 5.90 -9.76
CA SER A 168 -11.81 4.70 -9.77
C SER A 168 -11.28 4.43 -11.17
#